data_67b2fbb2af50bfe71e18502a2269aa7a
#
_entry.id   67b2fbb2af50bfe71e18502a2269aa7a
#
_cell.length_a   1.000
_cell.length_b   1.000
_cell.length_c   1.000
_cell.angle_alpha   90.00
_cell.angle_beta   90.00
_cell.angle_gamma   90.00
#
_symmetry.space_group_name_H-M   'P 1'
#
loop_
_entity.id
_entity.type
_entity.pdbx_description
1 polymer ?
#
loop_
_entity_poly.entity_id
_entity_poly.type
_entity_poly.pdbx_seq_one_letter_code
_entity_poly.pdbx_strand_id
1 'polypeptide(L)'
;MFRPIALYIGLRYTRAKKRNHFISFISLTSMIGIALGVMVLITVLSVMNGFDNEIRNRIFSMATQVAITSTNGHPLTQITALTQQASQQAEVIASAPFVTGQGLLVDLGQPHPIMIAGVLPELEKKVSEIPHKIVEGNFNLQPGHYGIVLGEELAIGLGLNIGDKVNVITPTVALTPVGIIPRFKTFTVTGIFRVGRSFGFESSMAYIALKDAQTLFQLGQGVTGLRLKLNDLY
;
A
#
# COMPACT_ATOMS: atom_id res chain seq x y z
N MET A 1 -8.77 -23.58 -42.79
CA MET A 1 -10.02 -23.48 -42.04
C MET A 1 -10.01 -24.62 -41.01
N PHE A 2 -9.53 -24.38 -39.79
CA PHE A 2 -9.45 -25.38 -38.72
C PHE A 2 -10.87 -25.69 -38.23
N ARG A 3 -11.40 -26.87 -38.57
CA ARG A 3 -12.59 -27.40 -37.91
C ARG A 3 -12.11 -28.21 -36.68
N PRO A 4 -12.44 -27.82 -35.48
CA PRO A 4 -12.03 -28.58 -34.27
C PRO A 4 -12.71 -29.96 -34.37
N ILE A 5 -11.89 -31.00 -34.56
CA ILE A 5 -12.33 -32.40 -34.71
C ILE A 5 -13.25 -32.83 -33.59
N ALA A 6 -13.00 -32.33 -32.35
CA ALA A 6 -13.84 -32.60 -31.20
C ALA A 6 -15.28 -32.10 -31.39
N LEU A 7 -15.45 -30.92 -32.00
CA LEU A 7 -16.78 -30.34 -32.26
C LEU A 7 -17.52 -31.10 -33.36
N TYR A 8 -16.78 -31.57 -34.39
CA TYR A 8 -17.36 -32.37 -35.44
C TYR A 8 -17.81 -33.76 -34.95
N ILE A 9 -16.99 -34.42 -34.14
CA ILE A 9 -17.32 -35.72 -33.51
C ILE A 9 -18.50 -35.54 -32.55
N GLY A 10 -18.51 -34.53 -31.70
CA GLY A 10 -19.61 -34.24 -30.77
C GLY A 10 -20.94 -34.01 -31.48
N LEU A 11 -20.95 -33.17 -32.52
CA LEU A 11 -22.15 -32.93 -33.35
C LEU A 11 -22.64 -34.18 -34.06
N ARG A 12 -21.73 -35.05 -34.52
CA ARG A 12 -22.09 -36.33 -35.20
C ARG A 12 -22.72 -37.30 -34.20
N TYR A 13 -22.22 -37.39 -32.98
CA TYR A 13 -22.78 -38.27 -31.93
C TYR A 13 -24.14 -37.76 -31.43
N THR A 14 -24.34 -36.48 -31.27
CA THR A 14 -25.64 -35.91 -30.86
C THR A 14 -26.68 -36.00 -31.98
N ARG A 15 -26.25 -36.10 -33.26
CA ARG A 15 -27.11 -36.24 -34.45
C ARG A 15 -27.39 -37.70 -34.84
N ALA A 16 -26.74 -38.66 -34.15
CA ALA A 16 -26.94 -40.09 -34.40
C ALA A 16 -28.34 -40.49 -33.94
N LYS A 17 -29.17 -40.71 -34.93
CA LYS A 17 -30.60 -40.88 -34.92
C LYS A 17 -31.00 -42.15 -34.14
N LYS A 18 -31.62 -41.99 -32.95
CA LYS A 18 -32.61 -42.98 -32.47
C LYS A 18 -33.94 -42.28 -32.25
N ARG A 19 -34.99 -42.89 -32.72
CA ARG A 19 -36.32 -42.41 -33.01
C ARG A 19 -37.20 -42.15 -31.78
N ASN A 20 -36.63 -41.70 -30.66
CA ASN A 20 -37.37 -41.33 -29.44
C ASN A 20 -37.08 -39.85 -29.10
N HIS A 21 -38.03 -39.01 -29.42
CA HIS A 21 -37.99 -37.57 -29.09
C HIS A 21 -37.73 -37.32 -27.60
N PHE A 22 -38.19 -38.19 -26.71
CA PHE A 22 -38.01 -38.09 -25.26
C PHE A 22 -36.57 -38.29 -24.84
N ILE A 23 -35.84 -39.27 -25.38
CA ILE A 23 -34.42 -39.51 -25.08
C ILE A 23 -33.56 -38.37 -25.62
N SER A 24 -33.88 -37.83 -26.78
CA SER A 24 -33.18 -36.68 -27.37
C SER A 24 -33.36 -35.43 -26.50
N PHE A 25 -34.58 -35.21 -25.97
CA PHE A 25 -34.86 -34.09 -25.07
C PHE A 25 -34.06 -34.17 -23.77
N ILE A 26 -34.06 -35.34 -23.13
CA ILE A 26 -33.29 -35.56 -21.89
C ILE A 26 -31.79 -35.32 -22.13
N SER A 27 -31.23 -35.88 -23.20
CA SER A 27 -29.83 -35.69 -23.55
C SER A 27 -29.48 -34.24 -23.81
N LEU A 28 -30.33 -33.48 -24.53
CA LEU A 28 -30.15 -32.07 -24.78
C LEU A 28 -30.17 -31.24 -23.49
N THR A 29 -31.17 -31.48 -22.63
CA THR A 29 -31.29 -30.78 -21.35
C THR A 29 -30.09 -31.06 -20.42
N SER A 30 -29.64 -32.33 -20.36
CA SER A 30 -28.46 -32.70 -19.60
C SER A 30 -27.20 -31.99 -20.14
N MET A 31 -27.00 -31.94 -21.46
CA MET A 31 -25.86 -31.30 -22.09
C MET A 31 -25.86 -29.78 -21.84
N ILE A 32 -27.02 -29.14 -21.93
CA ILE A 32 -27.18 -27.72 -21.61
C ILE A 32 -26.88 -27.47 -20.12
N GLY A 33 -27.39 -28.31 -19.23
CA GLY A 33 -27.12 -28.21 -17.79
C GLY A 33 -25.63 -28.30 -17.46
N ILE A 34 -24.92 -29.26 -18.05
CA ILE A 34 -23.47 -29.38 -17.88
C ILE A 34 -22.73 -28.17 -18.47
N ALA A 35 -23.11 -27.74 -19.68
CA ALA A 35 -22.48 -26.59 -20.31
C ALA A 35 -22.67 -25.29 -19.48
N LEU A 36 -23.86 -25.06 -18.93
CA LEU A 36 -24.13 -23.94 -18.02
C LEU A 36 -23.32 -24.06 -16.72
N GLY A 37 -23.24 -25.25 -16.14
CA GLY A 37 -22.45 -25.47 -14.93
C GLY A 37 -20.97 -25.18 -15.14
N VAL A 38 -20.39 -25.66 -16.23
CA VAL A 38 -19.00 -25.36 -16.61
C VAL A 38 -18.80 -23.88 -16.90
N MET A 39 -19.72 -23.25 -17.61
CA MET A 39 -19.67 -21.80 -17.90
C MET A 39 -19.65 -20.98 -16.61
N VAL A 40 -20.53 -21.26 -15.67
CA VAL A 40 -20.59 -20.59 -14.35
C VAL A 40 -19.28 -20.78 -13.60
N LEU A 41 -18.76 -22.02 -13.57
CA LEU A 41 -17.52 -22.34 -12.87
C LEU A 41 -16.34 -21.54 -13.45
N ILE A 42 -16.18 -21.52 -14.77
CA ILE A 42 -15.12 -20.77 -15.45
C ILE A 42 -15.26 -19.26 -15.17
N THR A 43 -16.48 -18.75 -15.22
CA THR A 43 -16.75 -17.33 -14.95
C THR A 43 -16.36 -16.95 -13.52
N VAL A 44 -16.79 -17.75 -12.54
CA VAL A 44 -16.46 -17.50 -11.13
C VAL A 44 -14.96 -17.56 -10.88
N LEU A 45 -14.27 -18.58 -11.40
CA LEU A 45 -12.82 -18.70 -11.27
C LEU A 45 -12.07 -17.55 -11.96
N SER A 46 -12.52 -17.12 -13.14
CA SER A 46 -11.92 -15.97 -13.85
C SER A 46 -12.09 -14.67 -13.07
N VAL A 47 -13.28 -14.42 -12.52
CA VAL A 47 -13.54 -13.22 -11.70
C VAL A 47 -12.70 -13.28 -10.42
N MET A 48 -12.62 -14.43 -9.76
CA MET A 48 -11.86 -14.59 -8.54
C MET A 48 -10.36 -14.39 -8.76
N ASN A 49 -9.80 -14.97 -9.84
CA ASN A 49 -8.39 -14.76 -10.19
C ASN A 49 -8.11 -13.30 -10.58
N GLY A 50 -9.01 -12.66 -11.32
CA GLY A 50 -8.89 -11.24 -11.65
C GLY A 50 -8.94 -10.34 -10.42
N PHE A 51 -9.83 -10.64 -9.50
CA PHE A 51 -9.97 -9.91 -8.23
C PHE A 51 -8.75 -10.08 -7.32
N ASP A 52 -8.21 -11.30 -7.20
CA ASP A 52 -7.01 -11.58 -6.43
C ASP A 52 -5.79 -10.80 -6.97
N ASN A 53 -5.59 -10.81 -8.29
CA ASN A 53 -4.54 -10.03 -8.93
C ASN A 53 -4.69 -8.52 -8.73
N GLU A 54 -5.92 -8.00 -8.85
CA GLU A 54 -6.18 -6.58 -8.67
C GLU A 54 -5.95 -6.14 -7.20
N ILE A 55 -6.40 -6.94 -6.22
CA ILE A 55 -6.13 -6.69 -4.80
C ILE A 55 -4.63 -6.72 -4.53
N ARG A 56 -3.94 -7.75 -5.01
CA ARG A 56 -2.49 -7.87 -4.83
C ARG A 56 -1.75 -6.66 -5.39
N ASN A 57 -2.01 -6.30 -6.62
CA ASN A 57 -1.35 -5.16 -7.26
C ASN A 57 -1.62 -3.86 -6.53
N ARG A 58 -2.84 -3.65 -6.02
CA ARG A 58 -3.19 -2.44 -5.25
C ARG A 58 -2.58 -2.43 -3.86
N ILE A 59 -2.65 -3.53 -3.12
CA ILE A 59 -2.12 -3.58 -1.75
C ILE A 59 -0.60 -3.52 -1.77
N PHE A 60 0.07 -4.32 -2.62
CA PHE A 60 1.53 -4.38 -2.64
C PHE A 60 2.19 -3.17 -3.31
N SER A 61 1.48 -2.42 -4.14
CA SER A 61 2.00 -1.14 -4.64
C SER A 61 2.02 -0.03 -3.58
N MET A 62 1.19 -0.14 -2.56
CA MET A 62 1.03 0.86 -1.50
C MET A 62 1.76 0.47 -0.22
N ALA A 63 1.67 -0.81 0.15
CA ALA A 63 2.30 -1.32 1.36
C ALA A 63 3.76 -1.70 1.07
N THR A 64 4.58 -1.56 2.10
CA THR A 64 5.93 -2.13 2.10
C THR A 64 5.84 -3.64 1.88
N GLN A 65 6.45 -4.15 0.81
CA GLN A 65 6.44 -5.58 0.50
C GLN A 65 7.09 -6.39 1.63
N VAL A 66 8.27 -5.95 2.06
CA VAL A 66 9.00 -6.52 3.19
C VAL A 66 9.64 -5.39 3.99
N ALA A 67 9.57 -5.48 5.30
CA ALA A 67 10.26 -4.56 6.20
C ALA A 67 11.12 -5.35 7.20
N ILE A 68 12.37 -4.94 7.32
CA ILE A 68 13.27 -5.40 8.38
C ILE A 68 13.13 -4.42 9.54
N THR A 69 12.63 -4.90 10.68
CA THR A 69 12.46 -4.10 11.89
C THR A 69 13.15 -4.77 13.07
N SER A 70 13.43 -4.01 14.11
CA SER A 70 14.01 -4.55 15.35
C SER A 70 12.97 -5.34 16.13
N THR A 71 13.31 -6.55 16.55
CA THR A 71 12.44 -7.38 17.39
C THR A 71 12.23 -6.79 18.79
N ASN A 72 13.19 -6.01 19.28
CA ASN A 72 13.16 -5.45 20.65
C ASN A 72 12.60 -4.01 20.69
N GLY A 73 12.07 -3.49 19.58
CA GLY A 73 11.56 -2.12 19.50
C GLY A 73 12.60 -1.01 19.59
N HIS A 74 13.90 -1.36 19.69
CA HIS A 74 14.97 -0.37 19.68
C HIS A 74 15.26 0.11 18.26
N PRO A 75 15.63 1.39 18.08
CA PRO A 75 15.99 1.92 16.77
C PRO A 75 17.18 1.16 16.17
N LEU A 76 17.13 0.87 14.88
CA LEU A 76 18.23 0.30 14.14
C LEU A 76 19.26 1.39 13.85
N THR A 77 20.51 1.19 14.29
CA THR A 77 21.59 2.17 14.11
C THR A 77 22.58 1.78 13.00
N GLN A 78 22.67 0.48 12.68
CA GLN A 78 23.60 -0.04 11.65
C GLN A 78 22.96 -0.12 10.26
N ILE A 79 22.33 0.98 9.83
CA ILE A 79 21.55 1.01 8.58
C ILE A 79 22.40 0.72 7.35
N THR A 80 23.62 1.26 7.28
CA THR A 80 24.52 1.08 6.14
C THR A 80 24.89 -0.40 5.95
N ALA A 81 25.20 -1.10 7.03
CA ALA A 81 25.53 -2.52 6.97
C ALA A 81 24.31 -3.36 6.54
N LEU A 82 23.12 -3.07 7.09
CA LEU A 82 21.88 -3.75 6.71
C LEU A 82 21.49 -3.49 5.25
N THR A 83 21.62 -2.26 4.78
CA THR A 83 21.39 -1.91 3.38
C THR A 83 22.32 -2.64 2.44
N GLN A 84 23.61 -2.76 2.83
CA GLN A 84 24.61 -3.47 2.07
C GLN A 84 24.35 -4.99 2.02
N GLN A 85 23.98 -5.59 3.15
CA GLN A 85 23.57 -6.99 3.20
C GLN A 85 22.29 -7.26 2.37
N ALA A 86 21.30 -6.37 2.45
CA ALA A 86 20.08 -6.48 1.66
C ALA A 86 20.36 -6.37 0.15
N SER A 87 21.25 -5.47 -0.26
CA SER A 87 21.60 -5.29 -1.69
C SER A 87 22.41 -6.46 -2.30
N GLN A 88 22.96 -7.34 -1.46
CA GLN A 88 23.66 -8.57 -1.91
C GLN A 88 22.66 -9.69 -2.27
N GLN A 89 21.42 -9.60 -1.85
CA GLN A 89 20.38 -10.58 -2.19
C GLN A 89 19.86 -10.32 -3.60
N ALA A 90 19.87 -11.33 -4.45
CA ALA A 90 19.49 -11.22 -5.86
C ALA A 90 18.02 -10.80 -6.07
N GLU A 91 17.19 -11.06 -5.07
CA GLU A 91 15.75 -10.76 -5.09
C GLU A 91 15.42 -9.32 -4.72
N VAL A 92 16.36 -8.57 -4.11
CA VAL A 92 16.15 -7.19 -3.63
C VAL A 92 16.48 -6.19 -4.73
N ILE A 93 15.45 -5.51 -5.24
CA ILE A 93 15.59 -4.46 -6.26
C ILE A 93 16.02 -3.13 -5.63
N ALA A 94 15.43 -2.78 -4.50
CA ALA A 94 15.68 -1.52 -3.83
C ALA A 94 15.43 -1.64 -2.32
N SER A 95 16.08 -0.75 -1.56
CA SER A 95 15.88 -0.63 -0.12
C SER A 95 15.86 0.83 0.31
N ALA A 96 15.04 1.14 1.32
CA ALA A 96 14.94 2.48 1.89
C ALA A 96 14.78 2.43 3.41
N PRO A 97 15.58 3.16 4.18
CA PRO A 97 15.36 3.28 5.62
C PRO A 97 14.12 4.13 5.88
N PHE A 98 13.41 3.78 6.94
CA PHE A 98 12.22 4.54 7.35
C PHE A 98 12.12 4.66 8.87
N VAL A 99 11.45 5.70 9.29
CA VAL A 99 10.95 5.88 10.65
C VAL A 99 9.44 5.84 10.59
N THR A 100 8.79 5.10 11.47
CA THR A 100 7.34 5.14 11.61
C THR A 100 6.96 5.36 13.06
N GLY A 101 5.87 6.11 13.26
CA GLY A 101 5.35 6.37 14.58
C GLY A 101 3.95 6.96 14.51
N GLN A 102 3.25 6.90 15.62
CA GLN A 102 1.93 7.50 15.76
C GLN A 102 2.07 8.93 16.28
N GLY A 103 1.16 9.81 15.84
CA GLY A 103 1.07 11.18 16.31
C GLY A 103 -0.36 11.67 16.23
N LEU A 104 -0.55 12.87 16.74
CA LEU A 104 -1.80 13.63 16.61
C LEU A 104 -1.49 14.86 15.76
N LEU A 105 -2.18 14.98 14.64
CA LEU A 105 -2.20 16.21 13.88
C LEU A 105 -3.27 17.10 14.46
N VAL A 106 -2.89 18.32 14.87
CA VAL A 106 -3.81 19.28 15.48
C VAL A 106 -3.97 20.45 14.54
N ASP A 107 -5.19 20.63 14.08
CA ASP A 107 -5.64 21.81 13.36
C ASP A 107 -6.84 22.43 14.07
N LEU A 108 -6.88 23.75 14.19
CA LEU A 108 -7.92 24.52 14.90
C LEU A 108 -8.33 23.93 16.28
N GLY A 109 -7.38 23.27 16.97
CA GLY A 109 -7.62 22.65 18.27
C GLY A 109 -8.25 21.26 18.25
N GLN A 110 -8.52 20.70 17.07
CA GLN A 110 -9.06 19.34 16.93
C GLN A 110 -7.90 18.35 16.69
N PRO A 111 -7.69 17.35 17.57
CA PRO A 111 -6.67 16.34 17.39
C PRO A 111 -7.17 15.21 16.49
N HIS A 112 -6.41 14.88 15.43
CA HIS A 112 -6.65 13.75 14.55
C HIS A 112 -5.49 12.77 14.64
N PRO A 113 -5.75 11.48 14.95
CA PRO A 113 -4.70 10.48 14.99
C PRO A 113 -4.16 10.22 13.59
N ILE A 114 -2.83 10.27 13.47
CA ILE A 114 -2.12 9.99 12.23
C ILE A 114 -0.98 9.02 12.44
N MET A 115 -0.67 8.26 11.39
CA MET A 115 0.55 7.49 11.25
C MET A 115 1.55 8.33 10.46
N ILE A 116 2.72 8.54 11.03
CA ILE A 116 3.78 9.34 10.43
C ILE A 116 4.86 8.42 9.89
N ALA A 117 5.21 8.59 8.61
CA ALA A 117 6.35 7.93 7.99
C ALA A 117 7.44 8.96 7.65
N GLY A 118 8.58 8.84 8.29
CA GLY A 118 9.79 9.57 7.95
C GLY A 118 10.58 8.83 6.89
N VAL A 119 10.83 9.45 5.75
CA VAL A 119 11.42 8.81 4.57
C VAL A 119 12.50 9.68 3.92
N LEU A 120 13.35 9.05 3.13
CA LEU A 120 14.25 9.70 2.20
C LEU A 120 13.59 9.73 0.82
N PRO A 121 13.18 10.90 0.29
CA PRO A 121 12.40 10.99 -0.94
C PRO A 121 13.00 10.25 -2.14
N GLU A 122 14.32 10.34 -2.30
CA GLU A 122 15.03 9.73 -3.43
C GLU A 122 15.06 8.19 -3.36
N LEU A 123 15.07 7.62 -2.16
CA LEU A 123 15.01 6.18 -1.98
C LEU A 123 13.56 5.68 -1.94
N GLU A 124 12.66 6.48 -1.35
CA GLU A 124 11.24 6.14 -1.27
C GLU A 124 10.61 5.97 -2.66
N LYS A 125 10.98 6.79 -3.64
CA LYS A 125 10.56 6.66 -5.05
C LYS A 125 10.89 5.29 -5.66
N LYS A 126 11.90 4.59 -5.13
CA LYS A 126 12.32 3.28 -5.64
C LYS A 126 11.57 2.11 -4.99
N VAL A 127 11.07 2.30 -3.77
CA VAL A 127 10.44 1.23 -2.97
C VAL A 127 8.93 1.38 -2.83
N SER A 128 8.38 2.58 -3.10
CA SER A 128 6.97 2.92 -2.90
C SER A 128 6.41 3.69 -4.09
N GLU A 129 5.14 3.50 -4.38
CA GLU A 129 4.40 4.24 -5.41
C GLU A 129 3.86 5.59 -4.90
N ILE A 130 3.87 5.85 -3.59
CA ILE A 130 3.31 7.06 -2.99
C ILE A 130 3.89 8.35 -3.58
N PRO A 131 5.22 8.47 -3.80
CA PRO A 131 5.79 9.68 -4.41
C PRO A 131 5.29 9.97 -5.83
N HIS A 132 4.78 8.94 -6.54
CA HIS A 132 4.20 9.05 -7.88
C HIS A 132 2.69 9.34 -7.87
N LYS A 133 2.06 9.32 -6.70
CA LYS A 133 0.63 9.52 -6.48
C LYS A 133 0.28 10.90 -5.90
N ILE A 134 1.17 11.88 -6.02
CA ILE A 134 0.91 13.26 -5.60
C ILE A 134 -0.10 13.90 -6.54
N VAL A 135 -1.16 14.46 -5.98
CA VAL A 135 -2.23 15.16 -6.72
C VAL A 135 -2.07 16.67 -6.62
N GLU A 136 -1.52 17.18 -5.50
CA GLU A 136 -1.24 18.59 -5.30
C GLU A 136 0.11 18.79 -4.64
N GLY A 137 0.83 19.86 -5.00
CA GLY A 137 2.17 20.15 -4.47
C GLY A 137 3.24 19.18 -4.96
N ASN A 138 4.13 18.78 -4.06
CA ASN A 138 5.25 17.90 -4.41
C ASN A 138 5.69 17.04 -3.22
N PHE A 139 6.43 15.96 -3.51
CA PHE A 139 7.04 15.05 -2.51
C PHE A 139 8.47 15.48 -2.18
N ASN A 140 8.73 16.79 -2.08
CA ASN A 140 10.05 17.31 -1.74
C ASN A 140 10.18 17.53 -0.23
N LEU A 141 10.57 16.49 0.48
CA LEU A 141 10.75 16.49 1.92
C LEU A 141 12.22 16.76 2.26
N GLN A 142 12.57 18.04 2.38
CA GLN A 142 13.93 18.47 2.74
C GLN A 142 14.13 18.43 4.25
N PRO A 143 15.23 17.82 4.75
CA PRO A 143 15.55 17.79 6.16
C PRO A 143 15.66 19.19 6.76
N GLY A 144 15.03 19.41 7.92
CA GLY A 144 15.06 20.70 8.64
C GLY A 144 14.04 21.73 8.17
N HIS A 145 13.36 21.50 7.04
CA HIS A 145 12.31 22.39 6.54
C HIS A 145 10.91 22.05 7.09
N TYR A 146 10.79 20.93 7.78
CA TYR A 146 9.53 20.47 8.38
C TYR A 146 8.36 20.46 7.40
N GLY A 147 8.61 19.97 6.17
CA GLY A 147 7.56 19.70 5.19
C GLY A 147 6.79 18.43 5.56
N ILE A 148 5.47 18.43 5.31
CA ILE A 148 4.60 17.27 5.49
C ILE A 148 3.77 17.05 4.24
N VAL A 149 3.65 15.78 3.85
CA VAL A 149 2.76 15.32 2.77
C VAL A 149 1.65 14.51 3.39
N LEU A 150 0.40 14.90 3.11
CA LEU A 150 -0.80 14.34 3.70
C LEU A 150 -1.58 13.51 2.69
N GLY A 151 -2.32 12.50 3.17
CA GLY A 151 -3.33 11.84 2.36
C GLY A 151 -4.48 12.79 2.05
N GLU A 152 -5.08 12.64 0.87
CA GLU A 152 -6.14 13.52 0.39
C GLU A 152 -7.36 13.54 1.32
N GLU A 153 -7.81 12.38 1.80
CA GLU A 153 -8.94 12.30 2.72
C GLU A 153 -8.67 13.04 4.04
N LEU A 154 -7.42 12.95 4.55
CA LEU A 154 -7.02 13.69 5.75
C LEU A 154 -6.99 15.20 5.48
N ALA A 155 -6.43 15.63 4.37
CA ALA A 155 -6.36 17.05 4.00
C ALA A 155 -7.77 17.65 3.82
N ILE A 156 -8.66 16.96 3.09
CA ILE A 156 -10.06 17.39 2.89
C ILE A 156 -10.82 17.41 4.24
N GLY A 157 -10.67 16.36 5.05
CA GLY A 157 -11.35 16.27 6.34
C GLY A 157 -10.99 17.38 7.32
N LEU A 158 -9.78 17.94 7.19
CA LEU A 158 -9.27 19.05 8.00
C LEU A 158 -9.32 20.42 7.29
N GLY A 159 -9.72 20.47 6.02
CA GLY A 159 -9.72 21.71 5.24
C GLY A 159 -8.33 22.27 4.95
N LEU A 160 -7.29 21.41 4.92
CA LEU A 160 -5.89 21.82 4.75
C LEU A 160 -5.50 21.92 3.27
N ASN A 161 -4.77 22.97 2.95
CA ASN A 161 -4.24 23.23 1.62
C ASN A 161 -2.71 23.27 1.64
N ILE A 162 -2.10 23.26 0.46
CA ILE A 162 -0.65 23.43 0.32
C ILE A 162 -0.22 24.79 0.92
N GLY A 163 0.81 24.77 1.76
CA GLY A 163 1.35 25.94 2.45
C GLY A 163 0.79 26.14 3.86
N ASP A 164 -0.29 25.47 4.24
CA ASP A 164 -0.86 25.56 5.59
C ASP A 164 0.09 24.98 6.62
N LYS A 165 0.05 25.52 7.84
CA LYS A 165 0.85 25.08 8.97
C LYS A 165 0.02 24.22 9.90
N VAL A 166 0.51 23.03 10.20
CA VAL A 166 -0.14 22.07 11.10
C VAL A 166 0.78 21.69 12.26
N ASN A 167 0.23 21.46 13.41
CA ASN A 167 0.98 20.99 14.57
C ASN A 167 0.87 19.48 14.70
N VAL A 168 2.01 18.82 14.80
CA VAL A 168 2.09 17.38 15.05
C VAL A 168 2.56 17.16 16.46
N ILE A 169 1.77 16.44 17.25
CA ILE A 169 2.06 16.06 18.63
C ILE A 169 2.38 14.57 18.65
N THR A 170 3.48 14.19 19.32
CA THR A 170 3.81 12.77 19.52
C THR A 170 3.44 12.33 20.93
N PRO A 171 3.11 11.05 21.13
CA PRO A 171 2.86 10.49 22.46
C PRO A 171 4.12 10.44 23.35
N THR A 172 5.30 10.65 22.74
CA THR A 172 6.56 10.72 23.47
C THR A 172 6.59 11.99 24.31
N VAL A 173 6.56 11.83 25.61
CA VAL A 173 6.56 12.95 26.57
C VAL A 173 7.98 13.26 27.04
N ALA A 174 8.29 14.54 27.20
CA ALA A 174 9.48 14.97 27.93
C ALA A 174 9.14 15.08 29.41
N LEU A 175 9.80 14.27 30.25
CA LEU A 175 9.77 14.43 31.70
C LEU A 175 10.66 15.63 32.04
N THR A 176 10.04 16.70 32.51
CA THR A 176 10.77 17.88 32.97
C THR A 176 10.50 18.07 34.48
N PRO A 177 11.38 18.79 35.20
CA PRO A 177 11.12 19.11 36.62
C PRO A 177 9.79 19.84 36.89
N VAL A 178 9.19 20.42 35.87
CA VAL A 178 7.93 21.17 35.92
C VAL A 178 6.71 20.32 35.55
N GLY A 179 6.93 19.05 35.11
CA GLY A 179 5.87 18.13 34.71
C GLY A 179 6.07 17.50 33.33
N ILE A 180 5.03 16.83 32.85
CA ILE A 180 4.99 16.16 31.56
C ILE A 180 4.62 17.18 30.49
N ILE A 181 5.53 17.45 29.56
CA ILE A 181 5.27 18.35 28.43
C ILE A 181 5.16 17.51 27.14
N PRO A 182 4.00 17.51 26.47
CA PRO A 182 3.86 16.86 25.17
C PRO A 182 4.77 17.56 24.15
N ARG A 183 5.41 16.77 23.31
CA ARG A 183 6.23 17.34 22.24
C ARG A 183 5.37 17.64 21.04
N PHE A 184 5.51 18.83 20.54
CA PHE A 184 4.87 19.23 19.28
C PHE A 184 5.89 19.87 18.34
N LYS A 185 5.62 19.76 17.07
CA LYS A 185 6.39 20.42 16.03
C LYS A 185 5.44 20.90 14.94
N THR A 186 5.66 22.12 14.48
CA THR A 186 4.88 22.67 13.37
C THR A 186 5.49 22.24 12.05
N PHE A 187 4.64 21.72 11.17
CA PHE A 187 4.98 21.33 9.80
C PHE A 187 4.21 22.19 8.81
N THR A 188 4.75 22.33 7.59
CA THR A 188 4.09 23.00 6.49
C THR A 188 3.65 21.95 5.47
N VAL A 189 2.40 21.98 5.04
CA VAL A 189 1.87 21.07 4.02
C VAL A 189 2.53 21.36 2.68
N THR A 190 3.31 20.41 2.16
CA THR A 190 4.06 20.53 0.90
C THR A 190 3.49 19.71 -0.23
N GLY A 191 2.65 18.72 0.08
CA GLY A 191 2.02 17.87 -0.92
C GLY A 191 0.83 17.13 -0.37
N ILE A 192 -0.06 16.74 -1.28
CA ILE A 192 -1.21 15.88 -1.01
C ILE A 192 -1.15 14.69 -1.96
N PHE A 193 -1.28 13.48 -1.44
CA PHE A 193 -1.26 12.25 -2.24
C PHE A 193 -2.62 11.57 -2.24
N ARG A 194 -2.94 10.88 -3.35
CA ARG A 194 -4.14 10.07 -3.53
C ARG A 194 -3.77 8.69 -4.02
N VAL A 195 -4.17 7.66 -3.29
CA VAL A 195 -3.93 6.25 -3.64
C VAL A 195 -5.21 5.55 -4.09
N GLY A 196 -6.35 5.94 -3.53
CA GLY A 196 -7.67 5.40 -3.84
C GLY A 196 -8.51 5.17 -2.58
N ARG A 197 -9.77 5.54 -2.65
CA ARG A 197 -10.72 5.61 -1.52
C ARG A 197 -11.01 4.30 -0.78
N SER A 198 -10.43 3.18 -1.19
CA SER A 198 -10.90 1.86 -0.72
C SER A 198 -10.28 1.37 0.59
N PHE A 199 -9.26 2.03 1.16
CA PHE A 199 -8.48 1.43 2.25
C PHE A 199 -8.32 2.29 3.51
N GLY A 200 -8.88 3.50 3.57
CA GLY A 200 -8.74 4.39 4.73
C GLY A 200 -7.29 4.81 5.06
N PHE A 201 -6.35 4.45 4.19
CA PHE A 201 -4.92 4.76 4.35
C PHE A 201 -4.66 6.27 4.23
N GLU A 202 -5.39 6.92 3.33
CA GLU A 202 -5.28 8.36 3.08
C GLU A 202 -5.84 9.22 4.21
N SER A 203 -6.75 8.67 5.02
CA SER A 203 -7.38 9.39 6.14
C SER A 203 -6.49 9.54 7.36
N SER A 204 -5.37 8.80 7.43
CA SER A 204 -4.53 8.76 8.63
C SER A 204 -3.03 8.77 8.36
N MET A 205 -2.57 8.82 7.09
CA MET A 205 -1.15 8.72 6.78
C MET A 205 -0.53 10.06 6.42
N ALA A 206 0.67 10.32 6.97
CA ALA A 206 1.46 11.50 6.69
C ALA A 206 2.93 11.12 6.45
N TYR A 207 3.58 11.79 5.49
CA TYR A 207 5.00 11.62 5.18
C TYR A 207 5.78 12.88 5.53
N ILE A 208 6.94 12.69 6.16
CA ILE A 208 7.89 13.77 6.51
C ILE A 208 9.32 13.34 6.14
N ALA A 209 10.27 14.28 6.17
CA ALA A 209 11.67 13.93 5.98
C ALA A 209 12.16 12.97 7.07
N LEU A 210 13.01 12.00 6.71
CA LEU A 210 13.57 11.02 7.65
C LEU A 210 14.21 11.68 8.88
N LYS A 211 15.02 12.71 8.66
CA LYS A 211 15.72 13.43 9.72
C LYS A 211 14.78 14.18 10.65
N ASP A 212 13.70 14.73 10.10
CA ASP A 212 12.68 15.43 10.88
C ASP A 212 11.89 14.44 11.74
N ALA A 213 11.61 13.23 11.21
CA ALA A 213 11.03 12.12 11.97
C ALA A 213 11.96 11.63 13.08
N GLN A 214 13.24 11.45 12.80
CA GLN A 214 14.23 11.10 13.83
C GLN A 214 14.28 12.10 14.97
N THR A 215 14.18 13.38 14.66
CA THR A 215 14.12 14.46 15.65
C THR A 215 12.80 14.44 16.43
N LEU A 216 11.69 14.25 15.74
CA LEU A 216 10.34 14.24 16.31
C LEU A 216 10.18 13.08 17.31
N PHE A 217 10.66 11.87 16.93
CA PHE A 217 10.55 10.66 17.74
C PHE A 217 11.79 10.38 18.62
N GLN A 218 12.81 11.27 18.62
CA GLN A 218 14.05 11.13 19.41
C GLN A 218 14.86 9.87 19.16
N LEU A 219 14.94 9.43 17.94
CA LEU A 219 15.67 8.22 17.56
C LEU A 219 17.19 8.47 17.33
N GLY A 220 17.63 9.71 17.51
CA GLY A 220 19.01 10.09 17.17
C GLY A 220 19.28 9.89 15.68
N GLN A 221 20.19 9.00 15.34
CA GLN A 221 20.46 8.56 13.96
C GLN A 221 19.81 7.21 13.63
N GLY A 222 19.07 6.64 14.56
CA GLY A 222 18.37 5.36 14.37
C GLY A 222 17.15 5.48 13.49
N VAL A 223 16.70 4.35 12.95
CA VAL A 223 15.46 4.24 12.19
C VAL A 223 14.62 3.10 12.75
N THR A 224 13.32 3.08 12.42
CA THR A 224 12.42 1.99 12.81
C THR A 224 12.73 0.73 12.02
N GLY A 225 13.12 0.86 10.74
CA GLY A 225 13.41 -0.28 9.90
C GLY A 225 13.94 0.09 8.52
N LEU A 226 14.13 -0.95 7.72
CA LEU A 226 14.52 -0.90 6.32
C LEU A 226 13.40 -1.52 5.49
N ARG A 227 12.82 -0.78 4.54
CA ARG A 227 11.88 -1.29 3.55
C ARG A 227 12.65 -1.92 2.41
N LEU A 228 12.15 -3.04 1.91
CA LEU A 228 12.71 -3.73 0.76
C LEU A 228 11.66 -3.83 -0.33
N LYS A 229 12.08 -3.61 -1.58
CA LYS A 229 11.32 -3.94 -2.77
C LYS A 229 11.94 -5.18 -3.40
N LEU A 230 11.17 -6.24 -3.55
CA LEU A 230 11.58 -7.50 -4.13
C LEU A 230 11.15 -7.59 -5.59
N ASN A 231 11.88 -8.39 -6.38
CA ASN A 231 11.54 -8.67 -7.77
C ASN A 231 10.31 -9.57 -7.87
N ASP A 232 10.24 -10.57 -6.99
CA ASP A 232 9.12 -11.49 -6.89
C ASP A 232 8.79 -11.70 -5.41
N LEU A 233 7.51 -11.85 -5.10
CA LEU A 233 7.03 -12.11 -3.73
C LEU A 233 6.77 -13.60 -3.49
N TYR A 234 6.99 -14.47 -4.53
CA TYR A 234 6.75 -15.91 -4.50
C TYR A 234 7.86 -16.70 -5.17
#